data_27d6e0ba8ab3583996e665adeefd818a
#
_entry.id   27d6e0ba8ab3583996e665adeefd818a
#
_cell.length_a   1.000
_cell.length_b   1.000
_cell.length_c   1.000
_cell.angle_alpha   90.00
_cell.angle_beta   90.00
_cell.angle_gamma   90.00
#
_symmetry.space_group_name_H-M   'P 1'
#
loop_
_entity.id
_entity.type
_entity.pdbx_description
1 polymer ?
#
loop_
_entity_poly.entity_id
_entity_poly.type
_entity_poly.pdbx_seq_one_letter_code
_entity_poly.pdbx_strand_id
1 'polypeptide(L)'
;LMAWFEMLRRDRERLMDCSKRLNQLPLGAAALAGSPYKPDRALVAELLGFDGVCENSLDAVSDRDFAIEFCAATALSLTHMSRWCEEMVLWSSQQFNFIALPDRFCTGSSIMPQKKNPDVPELIRGKTGRVNGHLIALLTLMKSQPLAYNKDNQEDKEPLFDAIDTLANCLTALIGMVPNIQANKDVMLDATLKGFTTATDLADYLVRKNVP
;
A
#
# COMPACT_ATOMS: atom_id res chain seq x y z
N LEU A 1 -7.66 -10.89 11.94
CA LEU A 1 -6.66 -11.17 10.89
C LEU A 1 -7.30 -11.32 9.51
N MET A 2 -8.35 -12.11 9.32
CA MET A 2 -8.98 -12.30 8.01
C MET A 2 -9.52 -11.02 7.37
N ALA A 3 -9.98 -10.05 8.15
CA ALA A 3 -10.38 -8.74 7.62
C ALA A 3 -9.21 -8.02 6.93
N TRP A 4 -8.02 -8.07 7.50
CA TRP A 4 -6.80 -7.51 6.89
C TRP A 4 -6.39 -8.25 5.63
N PHE A 5 -6.51 -9.58 5.61
CA PHE A 5 -6.31 -10.38 4.41
C PHE A 5 -7.23 -9.91 3.26
N GLU A 6 -8.53 -9.72 3.54
CA GLU A 6 -9.50 -9.27 2.54
C GLU A 6 -9.19 -7.85 2.01
N MET A 7 -8.70 -6.95 2.86
CA MET A 7 -8.27 -5.62 2.42
C MET A 7 -7.07 -5.72 1.47
N LEU A 8 -6.02 -6.44 1.85
CA LEU A 8 -4.82 -6.62 1.04
C LEU A 8 -5.08 -7.39 -0.26
N ARG A 9 -6.04 -8.34 -0.26
CA ARG A 9 -6.47 -9.01 -1.48
C ARG A 9 -7.05 -8.04 -2.49
N ARG A 10 -7.94 -7.14 -2.06
CA ARG A 10 -8.49 -6.09 -2.92
C ARG A 10 -7.43 -5.08 -3.37
N ASP A 11 -6.42 -4.80 -2.54
CA ASP A 11 -5.31 -3.92 -2.93
C ASP A 11 -4.45 -4.55 -4.02
N ARG A 12 -4.17 -5.85 -3.90
CA ARG A 12 -3.49 -6.62 -4.96
C ARG A 12 -4.28 -6.57 -6.27
N GLU A 13 -5.59 -6.75 -6.23
CA GLU A 13 -6.47 -6.68 -7.41
C GLU A 13 -6.40 -5.29 -8.06
N ARG A 14 -6.41 -4.19 -7.28
CA ARG A 14 -6.24 -2.81 -7.80
C ARG A 14 -4.90 -2.61 -8.50
N LEU A 15 -3.81 -3.07 -7.91
CA LEU A 15 -2.49 -2.99 -8.54
C LEU A 15 -2.40 -3.81 -9.82
N MET A 16 -3.02 -4.99 -9.87
CA MET A 16 -3.11 -5.80 -11.08
C MET A 16 -3.96 -5.11 -12.17
N ASP A 17 -5.04 -4.44 -11.80
CA ASP A 17 -5.85 -3.68 -12.77
C ASP A 17 -5.11 -2.44 -13.28
N CYS A 18 -4.37 -1.75 -12.44
CA CYS A 18 -3.47 -0.66 -12.83
C CYS A 18 -2.43 -1.17 -13.85
N SER A 19 -1.82 -2.33 -13.60
CA SER A 19 -0.83 -2.94 -14.49
C SER A 19 -1.35 -3.14 -15.91
N LYS A 20 -2.62 -3.52 -16.08
CA LYS A 20 -3.23 -3.72 -17.42
C LYS A 20 -3.28 -2.43 -18.23
N ARG A 21 -3.56 -1.29 -17.62
CA ARG A 21 -3.60 0.01 -18.29
C ARG A 21 -2.23 0.62 -18.50
N LEU A 22 -1.31 0.37 -17.56
CA LEU A 22 0.07 0.81 -17.63
C LEU A 22 0.87 0.10 -18.73
N ASN A 23 0.54 -1.16 -19.05
CA ASN A 23 1.36 -2.02 -19.92
C ASN A 23 1.12 -1.75 -21.42
N GLN A 24 1.16 -0.47 -21.82
CA GLN A 24 1.07 -0.01 -23.22
C GLN A 24 2.34 0.73 -23.62
N LEU A 25 2.94 0.35 -24.75
CA LEU A 25 4.21 0.92 -25.21
C LEU A 25 4.05 2.34 -25.75
N PRO A 26 4.66 3.37 -25.16
CA PRO A 26 4.68 4.73 -25.70
C PRO A 26 5.75 4.95 -26.76
N LEU A 27 6.77 4.08 -26.84
CA LEU A 27 7.92 4.25 -27.73
C LEU A 27 7.48 4.35 -29.20
N GLY A 28 8.10 5.27 -29.93
CA GLY A 28 7.75 5.60 -31.29
C GLY A 28 6.85 6.84 -31.42
N ALA A 29 6.30 7.36 -30.31
CA ALA A 29 5.58 8.64 -30.29
C ALA A 29 6.50 9.84 -30.57
N ALA A 30 7.80 9.68 -30.39
CA ALA A 30 8.82 10.72 -30.48
C ALA A 30 8.47 11.94 -29.61
N ALA A 31 8.64 13.17 -30.09
CA ALA A 31 8.29 14.35 -29.31
C ALA A 31 6.77 14.51 -29.11
N LEU A 32 5.95 14.18 -30.10
CA LEU A 32 4.48 14.20 -30.04
C LEU A 32 3.75 13.60 -31.25
N ALA A 33 4.42 13.48 -32.43
CA ALA A 33 3.77 13.18 -33.69
C ALA A 33 4.33 11.94 -34.44
N GLY A 34 5.10 11.13 -33.70
CA GLY A 34 5.75 9.95 -34.28
C GLY A 34 7.10 10.25 -34.91
N SER A 35 7.70 9.22 -35.54
CA SER A 35 9.02 9.27 -36.18
C SER A 35 8.95 9.02 -37.66
N PRO A 36 9.74 9.74 -38.51
CA PRO A 36 9.82 9.47 -39.92
C PRO A 36 10.45 8.11 -40.25
N TYR A 37 11.18 7.53 -39.31
CA TYR A 37 11.83 6.21 -39.44
C TYR A 37 10.88 5.02 -39.34
N LYS A 38 9.61 5.25 -38.93
CA LYS A 38 8.53 4.26 -38.82
C LYS A 38 9.00 2.93 -38.15
N PRO A 39 9.48 2.95 -36.90
CA PRO A 39 9.88 1.73 -36.22
C PRO A 39 8.68 0.76 -36.13
N ASP A 40 8.96 -0.54 -36.21
CA ASP A 40 7.95 -1.57 -35.96
C ASP A 40 7.62 -1.58 -34.46
N ARG A 41 6.60 -0.81 -34.08
CA ARG A 41 6.19 -0.66 -32.69
C ARG A 41 5.60 -1.95 -32.11
N ALA A 42 4.97 -2.78 -32.95
CA ALA A 42 4.39 -4.04 -32.51
C ALA A 42 5.51 -5.02 -32.11
N LEU A 43 6.54 -5.16 -32.94
CA LEU A 43 7.72 -5.97 -32.61
C LEU A 43 8.41 -5.46 -31.34
N VAL A 44 8.55 -4.14 -31.19
CA VAL A 44 9.18 -3.56 -29.98
C VAL A 44 8.34 -3.84 -28.72
N ALA A 45 7.02 -3.75 -28.82
CA ALA A 45 6.11 -4.08 -27.73
C ALA A 45 6.26 -5.55 -27.31
N GLU A 46 6.27 -6.47 -28.30
CA GLU A 46 6.49 -7.90 -28.06
C GLU A 46 7.83 -8.17 -27.37
N LEU A 47 8.92 -7.62 -27.90
CA LEU A 47 10.28 -7.82 -27.37
C LEU A 47 10.45 -7.27 -25.93
N LEU A 48 9.73 -6.22 -25.57
CA LEU A 48 9.76 -5.59 -24.25
C LEU A 48 8.69 -6.13 -23.28
N GLY A 49 7.77 -6.99 -23.79
CA GLY A 49 6.72 -7.59 -22.96
C GLY A 49 5.54 -6.65 -22.66
N PHE A 50 5.28 -5.66 -23.53
CA PHE A 50 4.07 -4.84 -23.46
C PHE A 50 2.88 -5.57 -24.08
N ASP A 51 1.67 -5.33 -23.55
CA ASP A 51 0.43 -5.92 -24.07
C ASP A 51 -0.04 -5.28 -25.39
N GLY A 52 0.45 -4.07 -25.68
CA GLY A 52 0.10 -3.33 -26.89
C GLY A 52 0.90 -2.04 -27.05
N VAL A 53 0.49 -1.21 -27.97
CA VAL A 53 1.11 0.10 -28.25
C VAL A 53 0.10 1.22 -27.98
N CYS A 54 0.56 2.36 -27.47
CA CYS A 54 -0.27 3.55 -27.35
C CYS A 54 -0.73 4.01 -28.76
N GLU A 55 -2.03 4.16 -28.96
CA GLU A 55 -2.61 4.45 -30.29
C GLU A 55 -2.37 5.89 -30.73
N ASN A 56 -2.35 6.83 -29.80
CA ASN A 56 -2.17 8.25 -30.08
C ASN A 56 -0.83 8.76 -29.55
N SER A 57 0.01 9.29 -30.44
CA SER A 57 1.37 9.76 -30.08
C SER A 57 1.36 10.98 -29.16
N LEU A 58 0.40 11.88 -29.33
CA LEU A 58 0.29 13.10 -28.52
C LEU A 58 -0.15 12.75 -27.08
N ASP A 59 -1.11 11.85 -26.97
CA ASP A 59 -1.55 11.33 -25.69
C ASP A 59 -0.42 10.57 -24.96
N ALA A 60 0.25 9.65 -25.65
CA ALA A 60 1.37 8.87 -25.11
C ALA A 60 2.52 9.72 -24.54
N VAL A 61 2.72 10.93 -25.07
CA VAL A 61 3.73 11.88 -24.57
C VAL A 61 3.22 12.71 -23.40
N SER A 62 1.94 13.08 -23.42
CA SER A 62 1.30 13.94 -22.42
C SER A 62 0.87 13.18 -21.17
N ASP A 63 0.48 11.90 -21.32
CA ASP A 63 -0.15 11.10 -20.26
C ASP A 63 0.78 10.85 -19.08
N ARG A 64 0.20 10.87 -17.88
CA ARG A 64 0.80 10.45 -16.61
C ARG A 64 -0.22 9.68 -15.74
N ASP A 65 -1.31 9.22 -16.35
CA ASP A 65 -2.35 8.46 -15.65
C ASP A 65 -1.77 7.20 -15.01
N PHE A 66 -0.83 6.53 -15.68
CA PHE A 66 -0.14 5.37 -15.15
C PHE A 66 0.56 5.64 -13.81
N ALA A 67 1.16 6.82 -13.63
CA ALA A 67 1.83 7.23 -12.40
C ALA A 67 0.83 7.60 -11.31
N ILE A 68 -0.21 8.34 -11.67
CA ILE A 68 -1.29 8.77 -10.77
C ILE A 68 -2.07 7.56 -10.27
N GLU A 69 -2.47 6.65 -11.16
CA GLU A 69 -3.23 5.46 -10.82
C GLU A 69 -2.43 4.52 -9.91
N PHE A 70 -1.15 4.30 -10.22
CA PHE A 70 -0.26 3.53 -9.35
C PHE A 70 -0.13 4.16 -7.96
N CYS A 71 0.11 5.46 -7.88
CA CYS A 71 0.19 6.17 -6.61
C CYS A 71 -1.13 6.15 -5.84
N ALA A 72 -2.28 6.22 -6.53
CA ALA A 72 -3.60 6.12 -5.89
C ALA A 72 -3.85 4.73 -5.30
N ALA A 73 -3.55 3.66 -6.04
CA ALA A 73 -3.63 2.29 -5.55
C ALA A 73 -2.68 2.05 -4.37
N THR A 74 -1.45 2.58 -4.46
CA THR A 74 -0.44 2.49 -3.41
C THR A 74 -0.85 3.26 -2.16
N ALA A 75 -1.39 4.48 -2.30
CA ALA A 75 -1.89 5.29 -1.18
C ALA A 75 -3.00 4.58 -0.42
N LEU A 76 -3.95 3.94 -1.13
CA LEU A 76 -5.00 3.16 -0.51
C LEU A 76 -4.45 1.91 0.20
N SER A 77 -3.51 1.19 -0.42
CA SER A 77 -2.85 0.02 0.17
C SER A 77 -2.11 0.38 1.46
N LEU A 78 -1.34 1.47 1.44
CA LEU A 78 -0.64 1.95 2.64
C LEU A 78 -1.62 2.45 3.71
N THR A 79 -2.77 3.01 3.33
CA THR A 79 -3.82 3.37 4.29
C THR A 79 -4.35 2.13 5.01
N HIS A 80 -4.58 1.01 4.32
CA HIS A 80 -4.95 -0.26 4.95
C HIS A 80 -3.83 -0.79 5.84
N MET A 81 -2.58 -0.77 5.35
CA MET A 81 -1.42 -1.20 6.14
C MET A 81 -1.24 -0.34 7.39
N SER A 82 -1.46 0.98 7.31
CA SER A 82 -1.33 1.89 8.46
C SER A 82 -2.31 1.55 9.57
N ARG A 83 -3.55 1.20 9.23
CA ARG A 83 -4.57 0.76 10.20
C ARG A 83 -4.18 -0.54 10.89
N TRP A 84 -3.68 -1.50 10.11
CA TRP A 84 -3.19 -2.76 10.68
C TRP A 84 -1.95 -2.56 11.54
N CYS A 85 -1.03 -1.70 11.12
CA CYS A 85 0.15 -1.34 11.91
C CYS A 85 -0.24 -0.66 13.23
N GLU A 86 -1.27 0.19 13.23
CA GLU A 86 -1.79 0.80 14.45
C GLU A 86 -2.30 -0.26 15.45
N GLU A 87 -3.05 -1.26 14.97
CA GLU A 87 -3.46 -2.38 15.83
C GLU A 87 -2.27 -3.16 16.38
N MET A 88 -1.22 -3.39 15.56
CA MET A 88 0.01 -4.06 16.05
C MET A 88 0.71 -3.24 17.13
N VAL A 89 0.77 -1.90 16.98
CA VAL A 89 1.32 -1.00 18.00
C VAL A 89 0.52 -1.12 19.31
N LEU A 90 -0.81 -1.02 19.23
CA LEU A 90 -1.69 -1.16 20.38
C LEU A 90 -1.55 -2.54 21.04
N TRP A 91 -1.64 -3.62 20.26
CA TRP A 91 -1.59 -4.99 20.79
C TRP A 91 -0.23 -5.37 21.37
N SER A 92 0.85 -4.78 20.91
CA SER A 92 2.20 -4.99 21.45
C SER A 92 2.52 -4.08 22.64
N SER A 93 1.67 -3.10 22.96
CA SER A 93 1.86 -2.21 24.09
C SER A 93 1.80 -2.97 25.43
N GLN A 94 2.43 -2.41 26.46
CA GLN A 94 2.42 -2.99 27.81
C GLN A 94 1.01 -3.15 28.37
N GLN A 95 0.08 -2.26 28.00
CA GLN A 95 -1.30 -2.27 28.47
C GLN A 95 -2.12 -3.43 27.90
N PHE A 96 -1.93 -3.76 26.62
CA PHE A 96 -2.61 -4.88 25.98
C PHE A 96 -1.80 -6.17 26.05
N ASN A 97 -0.54 -6.12 25.65
CA ASN A 97 0.37 -7.27 25.62
C ASN A 97 -0.23 -8.52 24.95
N PHE A 98 -1.05 -8.32 23.92
CA PHE A 98 -1.69 -9.41 23.18
C PHE A 98 -0.75 -10.11 22.22
N ILE A 99 0.25 -9.37 21.69
CA ILE A 99 1.26 -9.89 20.79
C ILE A 99 2.67 -9.44 21.20
N ALA A 100 3.65 -10.25 20.82
CA ALA A 100 5.06 -9.87 20.86
C ALA A 100 5.61 -9.79 19.45
N LEU A 101 6.14 -8.62 19.09
CA LEU A 101 6.83 -8.42 17.81
C LEU A 101 8.25 -9.01 17.91
N PRO A 102 8.81 -9.56 16.79
CA PRO A 102 10.17 -10.07 16.79
C PRO A 102 11.21 -8.97 17.05
N ASP A 103 12.22 -9.25 17.84
CA ASP A 103 13.22 -8.26 18.27
C ASP A 103 13.92 -7.54 17.10
N ARG A 104 14.17 -8.26 16.02
CA ARG A 104 14.80 -7.70 14.81
C ARG A 104 13.99 -6.59 14.12
N PHE A 105 12.72 -6.43 14.46
CA PHE A 105 11.81 -5.40 13.93
C PHE A 105 11.42 -4.35 14.98
N CYS A 106 12.14 -4.35 16.10
CA CYS A 106 11.96 -3.42 17.20
C CYS A 106 13.28 -2.78 17.55
N THR A 107 13.26 -1.57 18.10
CA THR A 107 14.44 -0.96 18.71
C THR A 107 14.31 -0.88 20.22
N GLY A 108 15.45 -1.04 20.88
CA GLY A 108 15.57 -0.81 22.32
C GLY A 108 15.88 0.65 22.63
N SER A 109 16.18 0.90 23.91
CA SER A 109 16.70 2.18 24.38
C SER A 109 18.03 1.96 25.07
N SER A 110 19.01 2.83 24.84
CA SER A 110 20.30 2.81 25.55
C SER A 110 20.16 3.17 27.03
N ILE A 111 19.07 3.86 27.40
CA ILE A 111 18.82 4.33 28.78
C ILE A 111 17.83 3.42 29.51
N MET A 112 16.86 2.84 28.81
CA MET A 112 15.79 2.02 29.37
C MET A 112 15.88 0.59 28.83
N PRO A 113 16.56 -0.34 29.52
CA PRO A 113 16.78 -1.71 29.01
C PRO A 113 15.50 -2.49 28.71
N GLN A 114 14.40 -2.17 29.39
CA GLN A 114 13.09 -2.81 29.24
C GLN A 114 12.30 -2.28 28.02
N LYS A 115 12.73 -1.16 27.42
CA LYS A 115 11.98 -0.53 26.34
C LYS A 115 12.16 -1.29 25.03
N LYS A 116 11.03 -1.63 24.40
CA LYS A 116 10.96 -2.23 23.08
C LYS A 116 9.96 -1.45 22.25
N ASN A 117 10.46 -0.75 21.24
CA ASN A 117 9.64 0.11 20.37
C ASN A 117 9.20 -0.67 19.13
N PRO A 118 7.92 -0.58 18.73
CA PRO A 118 7.39 -1.23 17.51
C PRO A 118 7.70 -0.40 16.27
N ASP A 119 8.99 -0.16 15.97
CA ASP A 119 9.40 0.81 14.95
C ASP A 119 8.89 0.51 13.55
N VAL A 120 8.87 -0.76 13.14
CA VAL A 120 8.43 -1.13 11.78
C VAL A 120 6.95 -0.76 11.58
N PRO A 121 6.01 -1.14 12.45
CA PRO A 121 4.63 -0.67 12.36
C PRO A 121 4.50 0.86 12.39
N GLU A 122 5.23 1.55 13.27
CA GLU A 122 5.17 3.00 13.36
C GLU A 122 5.69 3.68 12.08
N LEU A 123 6.79 3.19 11.52
CA LEU A 123 7.36 3.73 10.28
C LEU A 123 6.43 3.48 9.08
N ILE A 124 5.82 2.31 8.95
CA ILE A 124 4.86 2.03 7.88
C ILE A 124 3.65 2.98 7.99
N ARG A 125 3.12 3.16 9.21
CA ARG A 125 2.06 4.14 9.47
C ARG A 125 2.46 5.55 9.04
N GLY A 126 3.69 5.99 9.36
CA GLY A 126 4.21 7.30 8.98
C GLY A 126 4.39 7.47 7.46
N LYS A 127 4.88 6.42 6.77
CA LYS A 127 5.11 6.44 5.32
C LYS A 127 3.85 6.58 4.48
N THR A 128 2.68 6.28 5.02
CA THR A 128 1.39 6.49 4.35
C THR A 128 1.19 7.95 3.95
N GLY A 129 1.51 8.90 4.84
CA GLY A 129 1.42 10.33 4.54
C GLY A 129 2.36 10.78 3.41
N ARG A 130 3.53 10.15 3.31
CA ARG A 130 4.50 10.42 2.23
C ARG A 130 3.92 10.07 0.86
N VAL A 131 3.35 8.88 0.70
CA VAL A 131 2.77 8.45 -0.58
C VAL A 131 1.48 9.20 -0.92
N ASN A 132 0.67 9.55 0.08
CA ASN A 132 -0.47 10.45 -0.12
C ASN A 132 -0.01 11.82 -0.67
N GLY A 133 1.11 12.34 -0.16
CA GLY A 133 1.73 13.56 -0.69
C GLY A 133 2.17 13.41 -2.16
N HIS A 134 2.75 12.28 -2.54
CA HIS A 134 3.13 12.00 -3.92
C HIS A 134 1.94 11.94 -4.88
N LEU A 135 0.84 11.31 -4.48
CA LEU A 135 -0.39 11.30 -5.26
C LEU A 135 -0.91 12.73 -5.50
N ILE A 136 -0.96 13.56 -4.46
CA ILE A 136 -1.40 14.95 -4.58
C ILE A 136 -0.44 15.76 -5.45
N ALA A 137 0.87 15.54 -5.33
CA ALA A 137 1.86 16.21 -6.18
C ALA A 137 1.64 15.89 -7.65
N LEU A 138 1.44 14.61 -8.03
CA LEU A 138 1.18 14.19 -9.40
C LEU A 138 -0.14 14.73 -9.96
N LEU A 139 -1.21 14.70 -9.17
CA LEU A 139 -2.50 15.29 -9.54
C LEU A 139 -2.37 16.81 -9.78
N THR A 140 -1.61 17.48 -8.93
CA THR A 140 -1.36 18.92 -9.05
C THR A 140 -0.48 19.24 -10.25
N LEU A 141 0.54 18.41 -10.53
CA LEU A 141 1.39 18.51 -11.70
C LEU A 141 0.60 18.49 -12.99
N MET A 142 -0.31 17.54 -13.13
CA MET A 142 -1.09 17.34 -14.36
C MET A 142 -2.26 18.33 -14.50
N LYS A 143 -2.68 18.97 -13.40
CA LYS A 143 -3.80 19.90 -13.44
C LYS A 143 -3.54 21.06 -14.39
N SER A 144 -4.41 21.21 -15.42
CA SER A 144 -4.38 22.30 -16.42
C SER A 144 -3.11 22.34 -17.29
N GLN A 145 -2.33 21.28 -17.37
CA GLN A 145 -1.27 21.18 -18.38
C GLN A 145 -1.87 21.11 -19.80
N PRO A 146 -1.33 21.85 -20.77
CA PRO A 146 -1.67 21.63 -22.15
C PRO A 146 -1.09 20.28 -22.65
N LEU A 147 -1.62 19.78 -23.77
CA LEU A 147 -1.11 18.58 -24.40
C LEU A 147 0.37 18.73 -24.81
N ALA A 148 0.99 17.62 -25.16
CA ALA A 148 2.42 17.43 -25.44
C ALA A 148 3.28 17.38 -24.15
N TYR A 149 4.61 17.40 -24.33
CA TYR A 149 5.54 17.32 -23.20
C TYR A 149 5.87 18.72 -22.67
N ASN A 150 5.45 18.98 -21.47
CA ASN A 150 5.83 20.19 -20.73
C ASN A 150 6.99 19.89 -19.79
N LYS A 151 7.83 20.90 -19.50
CA LYS A 151 8.96 20.73 -18.57
C LYS A 151 8.54 20.32 -17.15
N ASP A 152 7.34 20.70 -16.76
CA ASP A 152 6.70 20.26 -15.51
C ASP A 152 6.77 18.75 -15.32
N ASN A 153 6.66 17.97 -16.40
CA ASN A 153 6.73 16.50 -16.38
C ASN A 153 8.10 15.94 -15.95
N GLN A 154 9.11 16.76 -15.68
CA GLN A 154 10.32 16.31 -15.02
C GLN A 154 10.11 16.01 -13.54
N GLU A 155 9.10 16.62 -12.93
CA GLU A 155 8.73 16.43 -11.53
C GLU A 155 7.89 15.15 -11.27
N ASP A 156 7.57 14.37 -12.30
CA ASP A 156 6.78 13.13 -12.17
C ASP A 156 7.57 11.95 -11.60
N LYS A 157 8.88 11.93 -11.80
CA LYS A 157 9.72 10.76 -11.56
C LYS A 157 10.02 10.53 -10.09
N GLU A 158 10.40 11.56 -9.37
CA GLU A 158 10.74 11.46 -7.95
C GLU A 158 9.54 10.95 -7.12
N PRO A 159 8.32 11.51 -7.24
CA PRO A 159 7.16 11.00 -6.52
C PRO A 159 6.83 9.56 -6.86
N LEU A 160 6.89 9.19 -8.15
CA LEU A 160 6.58 7.84 -8.60
C LEU A 160 7.61 6.83 -8.08
N PHE A 161 8.89 7.07 -8.28
CA PHE A 161 9.95 6.13 -7.86
C PHE A 161 9.98 5.98 -6.35
N ASP A 162 9.83 7.08 -5.62
CA ASP A 162 9.76 7.01 -4.17
C ASP A 162 8.52 6.26 -3.66
N ALA A 163 7.37 6.38 -4.35
CA ALA A 163 6.18 5.61 -4.01
C ALA A 163 6.39 4.10 -4.25
N ILE A 164 7.06 3.73 -5.35
CA ILE A 164 7.42 2.32 -5.66
C ILE A 164 8.33 1.76 -4.56
N ASP A 165 9.42 2.45 -4.26
CA ASP A 165 10.40 2.01 -3.25
C ASP A 165 9.76 1.95 -1.86
N THR A 166 8.93 2.91 -1.52
CA THR A 166 8.21 2.96 -0.24
C THR A 166 7.26 1.77 -0.10
N LEU A 167 6.46 1.46 -1.12
CA LEU A 167 5.57 0.29 -1.10
C LEU A 167 6.36 -1.01 -0.98
N ALA A 168 7.39 -1.20 -1.81
CA ALA A 168 8.24 -2.39 -1.82
C ALA A 168 8.90 -2.63 -0.46
N ASN A 169 9.46 -1.58 0.13
CA ASN A 169 10.12 -1.65 1.44
C ASN A 169 9.11 -1.97 2.57
N CYS A 170 7.91 -1.36 2.56
CA CYS A 170 6.87 -1.66 3.53
C CYS A 170 6.39 -3.11 3.43
N LEU A 171 6.16 -3.61 2.22
CA LEU A 171 5.78 -5.01 1.99
C LEU A 171 6.88 -5.98 2.44
N THR A 172 8.13 -5.72 2.10
CA THR A 172 9.28 -6.53 2.51
C THR A 172 9.38 -6.62 4.04
N ALA A 173 9.23 -5.49 4.72
CA ALA A 173 9.25 -5.46 6.18
C ALA A 173 8.09 -6.26 6.80
N LEU A 174 6.87 -6.12 6.29
CA LEU A 174 5.71 -6.88 6.75
C LEU A 174 5.84 -8.38 6.49
N ILE A 175 6.31 -8.78 5.29
CA ILE A 175 6.56 -10.19 4.93
C ILE A 175 7.56 -10.83 5.91
N GLY A 176 8.58 -10.09 6.31
CA GLY A 176 9.55 -10.57 7.29
C GLY A 176 9.03 -10.61 8.72
N MET A 177 8.18 -9.67 9.11
CA MET A 177 7.71 -9.48 10.47
C MET A 177 6.51 -10.37 10.82
N VAL A 178 5.48 -10.36 9.99
CA VAL A 178 4.17 -10.95 10.31
C VAL A 178 4.23 -12.44 10.66
N PRO A 179 4.96 -13.30 9.93
CA PRO A 179 5.04 -14.73 10.26
C PRO A 179 5.72 -15.02 11.60
N ASN A 180 6.44 -14.06 12.16
CA ASN A 180 7.20 -14.19 13.38
C ASN A 180 6.57 -13.48 14.58
N ILE A 181 5.36 -12.94 14.43
CA ILE A 181 4.58 -12.37 15.52
C ILE A 181 4.09 -13.50 16.43
N GLN A 182 4.30 -13.34 17.73
CA GLN A 182 3.84 -14.31 18.74
C GLN A 182 2.57 -13.79 19.43
N ALA A 183 1.55 -14.63 19.54
CA ALA A 183 0.31 -14.30 20.24
C ALA A 183 0.41 -14.75 21.72
N ASN A 184 0.13 -13.84 22.63
CA ASN A 184 0.07 -14.10 24.09
C ASN A 184 -1.33 -14.60 24.46
N LYS A 185 -1.61 -15.87 24.18
CA LYS A 185 -2.95 -16.46 24.26
C LYS A 185 -3.60 -16.34 25.65
N ASP A 186 -2.81 -16.50 26.69
CA ASP A 186 -3.32 -16.43 28.07
C ASP A 186 -3.77 -15.01 28.44
N VAL A 187 -3.01 -14.00 28.01
CA VAL A 187 -3.36 -12.59 28.22
C VAL A 187 -4.62 -12.23 27.43
N MET A 188 -4.73 -12.72 26.21
CA MET A 188 -5.93 -12.51 25.38
C MET A 188 -7.16 -13.17 25.99
N LEU A 189 -7.01 -14.40 26.52
CA LEU A 189 -8.10 -15.12 27.19
C LEU A 189 -8.55 -14.38 28.45
N ASP A 190 -7.61 -13.96 29.30
CA ASP A 190 -7.92 -13.20 30.52
C ASP A 190 -8.65 -11.89 30.20
N ALA A 191 -8.27 -11.21 29.13
CA ALA A 191 -8.94 -9.99 28.67
C ALA A 191 -10.41 -10.23 28.29
N THR A 192 -10.72 -11.38 27.66
CA THR A 192 -12.12 -11.70 27.33
C THR A 192 -12.98 -11.95 28.56
N LEU A 193 -12.40 -12.52 29.60
CA LEU A 193 -13.12 -12.79 30.85
C LEU A 193 -13.46 -11.50 31.62
N LYS A 194 -12.59 -10.49 31.54
CA LYS A 194 -12.79 -9.19 32.22
C LYS A 194 -13.84 -8.30 31.56
N GLY A 195 -14.08 -8.46 30.26
CA GLY A 195 -14.94 -7.58 29.45
C GLY A 195 -16.39 -8.05 29.30
N PHE A 196 -16.81 -9.15 29.92
CA PHE A 196 -18.13 -9.75 29.72
C PHE A 196 -18.48 -9.96 28.23
N THR A 197 -17.48 -10.31 27.40
CA THR A 197 -17.62 -10.39 25.95
C THR A 197 -18.68 -11.40 25.49
N THR A 198 -19.07 -12.36 26.34
CA THR A 198 -20.11 -13.37 26.09
C THR A 198 -21.49 -12.99 26.63
N ALA A 199 -21.68 -11.76 27.13
CA ALA A 199 -22.97 -11.35 27.70
C ALA A 199 -24.10 -11.38 26.66
N THR A 200 -23.82 -10.99 25.43
CA THR A 200 -24.80 -11.07 24.30
C THR A 200 -25.15 -12.53 23.97
N ASP A 201 -24.15 -13.42 23.93
CA ASP A 201 -24.40 -14.85 23.69
C ASP A 201 -25.28 -15.46 24.78
N LEU A 202 -25.09 -15.05 26.05
CA LEU A 202 -25.94 -15.47 27.15
C LEU A 202 -27.36 -14.95 26.96
N ALA A 203 -27.54 -13.67 26.62
CA ALA A 203 -28.85 -13.09 26.35
C ALA A 203 -29.57 -13.83 25.21
N ASP A 204 -28.90 -14.07 24.10
CA ASP A 204 -29.43 -14.84 22.96
C ASP A 204 -29.78 -16.26 23.34
N TYR A 205 -28.95 -16.91 24.19
CA TYR A 205 -29.26 -18.23 24.70
C TYR A 205 -30.57 -18.26 25.55
N LEU A 206 -30.71 -17.25 26.43
CA LEU A 206 -31.92 -17.13 27.25
C LEU A 206 -33.17 -16.88 26.39
N VAL A 207 -33.09 -16.00 25.39
CA VAL A 207 -34.19 -15.77 24.43
C VAL A 207 -34.60 -17.06 23.71
N ARG A 208 -33.64 -17.86 23.25
CA ARG A 208 -33.92 -19.18 22.63
C ARG A 208 -34.58 -20.16 23.60
N LYS A 209 -34.46 -19.95 24.89
CA LYS A 209 -35.10 -20.73 25.93
C LYS A 209 -36.42 -20.12 26.43
N ASN A 210 -36.92 -19.07 25.75
CA ASN A 210 -38.13 -18.31 26.12
C ASN A 210 -38.03 -17.69 27.54
N VAL A 211 -36.83 -17.35 27.97
CA VAL A 211 -36.59 -16.57 29.19
C VAL A 211 -36.42 -15.13 28.76
N PRO A 212 -37.22 -14.16 29.28
CA PRO A 212 -37.14 -12.75 28.93
C PRO A 212 -35.83 -12.10 29.41
#